data_31bfbb6489037d4e74223ef445636aba
#
_entry.id   31bfbb6489037d4e74223ef445636aba
#
_cell.length_a   1.000
_cell.length_b   1.000
_cell.length_c   1.000
_cell.angle_alpha   90.00
_cell.angle_beta   90.00
_cell.angle_gamma   90.00
#
_symmetry.space_group_name_H-M   'P 1'
#
loop_
_entity.id
_entity.type
_entity.pdbx_description
1 polymer ?
#
loop_
_entity_poly.entity_id
_entity_poly.type
_entity_poly.pdbx_seq_one_letter_code
_entity_poly.pdbx_strand_id
1 'polypeptide(L)'
;MRLSQFIKDNIEPILVEWESFARTMIPPAETMSVVELRDHAHEILLAIAGEMESAQSEKEREAKSKGLALPFLKETFAAEHGGLRQRVGFDLSQLGAEYRALRATVLRLWMGQVGTVDAVVLEEVMRFNEGIDQGLAEAMATYSDHVANSRDTFLAVLGHDLRNPLSALSSCIHLLELAGEAKPKERTLQIARRSIASINDMVTDLLEYTRTRLGRGIEVVPQEGDLSALCQEAFDEVCAAYPKRELVAELPADVVLMFDAPRMRQVLTNLLSNAVQHGDPAHPVALAIRDEGGHVTLIVKNQGRPIPPDSMQVIFNPLVQVATRESAPHERPATSLGLGLYIAREIVTGHGGTITVTSSAAEGTAFTVHLPRDGKQATQPGG
;
A
#
# COMPACT_ATOMS: atom_id res chain seq x y z
N MET A 1 -9.63 35.82 -25.26
CA MET A 1 -8.44 35.31 -24.57
C MET A 1 -8.21 33.87 -25.02
N ARG A 2 -6.97 33.50 -25.41
CA ARG A 2 -6.65 32.11 -25.77
C ARG A 2 -6.76 31.20 -24.56
N LEU A 3 -7.15 29.94 -24.79
CA LEU A 3 -7.34 28.96 -23.71
C LEU A 3 -6.01 28.64 -23.01
N SER A 4 -4.89 28.55 -23.76
CA SER A 4 -3.57 28.35 -23.16
C SER A 4 -3.18 29.47 -22.18
N GLN A 5 -3.44 30.73 -22.54
CA GLN A 5 -3.19 31.86 -21.65
C GLN A 5 -4.15 31.88 -20.46
N PHE A 6 -5.43 31.55 -20.69
CA PHE A 6 -6.42 31.43 -19.62
C PHE A 6 -5.98 30.42 -18.56
N ILE A 7 -5.50 29.22 -18.97
CA ILE A 7 -5.04 28.19 -18.05
C ILE A 7 -3.91 28.75 -17.17
N LYS A 8 -2.90 29.40 -17.78
CA LYS A 8 -1.76 29.97 -17.05
C LYS A 8 -2.17 31.06 -16.07
N ASP A 9 -3.11 31.91 -16.45
CA ASP A 9 -3.56 33.05 -15.62
C ASP A 9 -4.56 32.65 -14.52
N ASN A 10 -5.22 31.48 -14.66
CA ASN A 10 -6.28 31.03 -13.75
C ASN A 10 -6.02 29.63 -13.17
N ILE A 11 -4.78 29.23 -13.05
CA ILE A 11 -4.43 27.88 -12.62
C ILE A 11 -4.93 27.57 -11.20
N GLU A 12 -4.78 28.50 -10.26
CA GLU A 12 -5.26 28.33 -8.89
C GLU A 12 -6.78 28.14 -8.76
N PRO A 13 -7.64 28.97 -9.36
CA PRO A 13 -9.08 28.73 -9.40
C PRO A 13 -9.46 27.37 -9.98
N ILE A 14 -8.76 26.91 -11.02
CA ILE A 14 -8.99 25.59 -11.63
C ILE A 14 -8.64 24.48 -10.64
N LEU A 15 -7.48 24.57 -9.99
CA LEU A 15 -7.01 23.56 -9.05
C LEU A 15 -7.87 23.48 -7.78
N VAL A 16 -8.35 24.60 -7.26
CA VAL A 16 -9.26 24.64 -6.09
C VAL A 16 -10.54 23.85 -6.37
N GLU A 17 -11.14 24.09 -7.54
CA GLU A 17 -12.38 23.41 -7.89
C GLU A 17 -12.14 21.91 -8.19
N TRP A 18 -11.07 21.60 -8.90
CA TRP A 18 -10.69 20.21 -9.18
C TRP A 18 -10.35 19.43 -7.89
N GLU A 19 -9.63 20.04 -6.93
CA GLU A 19 -9.34 19.44 -5.64
C GLU A 19 -10.62 19.09 -4.86
N SER A 20 -11.60 20.00 -4.86
CA SER A 20 -12.89 19.74 -4.24
C SER A 20 -13.55 18.49 -4.78
N PHE A 21 -13.44 18.25 -6.10
CA PHE A 21 -13.92 17.03 -6.73
C PHE A 21 -13.04 15.82 -6.34
N ALA A 22 -11.71 15.93 -6.44
CA ALA A 22 -10.79 14.83 -6.16
C ALA A 22 -10.95 14.28 -4.72
N ARG A 23 -11.24 15.16 -3.76
CA ARG A 23 -11.53 14.78 -2.36
C ARG A 23 -12.80 13.95 -2.19
N THR A 24 -13.72 13.94 -3.17
CA THR A 24 -14.91 13.09 -3.12
C THR A 24 -14.61 11.63 -3.47
N MET A 25 -13.40 11.32 -3.97
CA MET A 25 -13.00 9.97 -4.36
C MET A 25 -12.42 9.19 -3.19
N ILE A 26 -13.25 8.93 -2.20
CA ILE A 26 -12.94 8.14 -0.99
C ILE A 26 -12.93 6.64 -1.35
N PRO A 27 -12.06 5.80 -0.73
CA PRO A 27 -11.17 6.09 0.40
C PRO A 27 -9.77 6.60 0.01
N PRO A 28 -9.24 6.47 -1.23
CA PRO A 28 -7.84 6.79 -1.48
C PRO A 28 -7.47 8.25 -1.20
N ALA A 29 -8.40 9.19 -1.47
CA ALA A 29 -8.14 10.62 -1.31
C ALA A 29 -8.02 11.08 0.15
N GLU A 30 -8.53 10.32 1.13
CA GLU A 30 -8.44 10.67 2.56
C GLU A 30 -7.01 10.63 3.10
N THR A 31 -6.16 9.80 2.51
CA THR A 31 -4.77 9.60 2.95
C THR A 31 -3.79 10.60 2.32
N MET A 32 -4.25 11.38 1.35
CA MET A 32 -3.39 12.31 0.60
C MET A 32 -3.45 13.74 1.17
N SER A 33 -2.29 14.38 1.26
CA SER A 33 -2.21 15.81 1.54
C SER A 33 -2.72 16.65 0.35
N VAL A 34 -3.07 17.93 0.61
CA VAL A 34 -3.46 18.87 -0.44
C VAL A 34 -2.40 19.00 -1.52
N VAL A 35 -1.13 19.02 -1.10
CA VAL A 35 0.02 19.15 -1.99
C VAL A 35 0.10 17.96 -2.94
N GLU A 36 0.02 16.73 -2.41
CA GLU A 36 0.06 15.51 -3.21
C GLU A 36 -1.13 15.35 -4.16
N LEU A 37 -2.31 15.86 -3.78
CA LEU A 37 -3.46 15.88 -4.67
C LEU A 37 -3.25 16.85 -5.85
N ARG A 38 -2.72 18.05 -5.59
CA ARG A 38 -2.64 19.16 -6.57
C ARG A 38 -1.42 19.09 -7.48
N ASP A 39 -0.30 18.55 -6.99
CA ASP A 39 1.04 18.71 -7.56
C ASP A 39 1.09 18.37 -9.06
N HIS A 40 0.67 17.17 -9.42
CA HIS A 40 0.70 16.73 -10.81
C HIS A 40 -0.37 17.38 -11.69
N ALA A 41 -1.53 17.79 -11.15
CA ALA A 41 -2.56 18.46 -11.93
C ALA A 41 -2.12 19.84 -12.41
N HIS A 42 -1.35 20.56 -11.57
CA HIS A 42 -0.71 21.81 -11.92
C HIS A 42 0.23 21.66 -13.12
N GLU A 43 1.16 20.70 -13.01
CA GLU A 43 2.17 20.46 -14.04
C GLU A 43 1.56 19.93 -15.36
N ILE A 44 0.55 19.06 -15.26
CA ILE A 44 -0.19 18.56 -16.42
C ILE A 44 -0.86 19.72 -17.17
N LEU A 45 -1.53 20.65 -16.46
CA LEU A 45 -2.17 21.80 -17.08
C LEU A 45 -1.17 22.73 -17.75
N LEU A 46 -0.02 22.99 -17.12
CA LEU A 46 1.04 23.82 -17.71
C LEU A 46 1.65 23.16 -18.94
N ALA A 47 1.87 21.85 -18.91
CA ALA A 47 2.38 21.10 -20.05
C ALA A 47 1.41 21.17 -21.24
N ILE A 48 0.12 20.96 -21.02
CA ILE A 48 -0.92 21.09 -22.06
C ILE A 48 -0.98 22.51 -22.61
N ALA A 49 -0.96 23.54 -21.73
CA ALA A 49 -0.97 24.93 -22.17
C ALA A 49 0.25 25.29 -23.02
N GLY A 50 1.42 24.80 -22.62
CA GLY A 50 2.67 24.97 -23.40
C GLY A 50 2.61 24.28 -24.76
N GLU A 51 2.06 23.07 -24.82
CA GLU A 51 1.88 22.33 -26.06
C GLU A 51 0.87 23.01 -27.00
N MET A 52 -0.21 23.58 -26.48
CA MET A 52 -1.17 24.38 -27.27
C MET A 52 -0.54 25.60 -27.94
N GLU A 53 0.54 26.16 -27.41
CA GLU A 53 1.27 27.27 -28.01
C GLU A 53 2.27 26.83 -29.06
N SER A 54 2.71 25.60 -29.07
CA SER A 54 3.66 25.07 -30.04
C SER A 54 3.03 24.90 -31.43
N ALA A 55 3.80 25.16 -32.47
CA ALA A 55 3.37 24.89 -33.85
C ALA A 55 3.38 23.37 -34.08
N GLN A 56 2.23 22.79 -34.40
CA GLN A 56 2.10 21.36 -34.73
C GLN A 56 1.98 21.18 -36.24
N SER A 57 2.73 20.23 -36.79
CA SER A 57 2.57 19.82 -38.19
C SER A 57 1.28 18.99 -38.35
N GLU A 58 0.75 18.97 -39.59
CA GLU A 58 -0.46 18.17 -39.90
C GLU A 58 -0.26 16.67 -39.62
N LYS A 59 0.95 16.14 -39.79
CA LYS A 59 1.32 14.76 -39.48
C LYS A 59 1.31 14.48 -37.95
N GLU A 60 1.74 15.42 -37.14
CA GLU A 60 1.70 15.30 -35.67
C GLU A 60 0.27 15.33 -35.17
N ARG A 61 -0.58 16.19 -35.74
CA ARG A 61 -2.02 16.19 -35.46
C ARG A 61 -2.67 14.86 -35.79
N GLU A 62 -2.42 14.32 -36.96
CA GLU A 62 -2.96 13.05 -37.40
C GLU A 62 -2.46 11.88 -36.53
N ALA A 63 -1.20 11.86 -36.14
CA ALA A 63 -0.64 10.88 -35.24
C ALA A 63 -1.29 10.93 -33.85
N LYS A 64 -1.49 12.13 -33.29
CA LYS A 64 -2.20 12.32 -32.00
C LYS A 64 -3.65 11.87 -32.05
N SER A 65 -4.39 12.29 -33.08
CA SER A 65 -5.80 11.93 -33.23
C SER A 65 -6.03 10.41 -33.38
N LYS A 66 -5.02 9.68 -33.84
CA LYS A 66 -5.04 8.20 -33.99
C LYS A 66 -4.41 7.46 -32.81
N GLY A 67 -3.95 8.16 -31.76
CA GLY A 67 -3.24 7.53 -30.65
C GLY A 67 -1.86 6.96 -31.04
N LEU A 68 -1.31 7.38 -32.16
CA LEU A 68 -0.01 6.97 -32.71
C LEU A 68 1.11 7.95 -32.39
N ALA A 69 0.83 9.02 -31.64
CA ALA A 69 1.86 9.89 -31.12
C ALA A 69 2.83 9.05 -30.28
N LEU A 70 4.12 9.20 -30.56
CA LEU A 70 5.15 8.56 -29.71
C LEU A 70 4.88 8.98 -28.27
N PRO A 71 4.88 8.03 -27.32
CA PRO A 71 4.75 8.42 -25.92
C PRO A 71 5.83 9.44 -25.62
N PHE A 72 5.43 10.62 -25.20
CA PHE A 72 6.36 11.55 -24.61
C PHE A 72 7.13 10.78 -23.55
N LEU A 73 8.44 11.02 -23.45
CA LEU A 73 9.41 10.40 -22.57
C LEU A 73 8.75 9.70 -21.35
N LYS A 74 9.23 8.52 -20.94
CA LYS A 74 8.73 7.75 -19.78
C LYS A 74 8.59 8.54 -18.46
N GLU A 75 8.83 9.83 -18.47
CA GLU A 75 8.91 10.76 -17.35
C GLU A 75 8.03 12.00 -17.59
N THR A 76 6.80 11.83 -18.08
CA THR A 76 5.84 12.94 -18.13
C THR A 76 5.12 13.07 -16.79
N PHE A 77 4.69 14.28 -16.42
CA PHE A 77 3.86 14.52 -15.23
C PHE A 77 2.58 13.69 -15.25
N ALA A 78 2.01 13.44 -16.42
CA ALA A 78 0.86 12.56 -16.59
C ALA A 78 1.18 11.10 -16.26
N ALA A 79 2.35 10.59 -16.69
CA ALA A 79 2.83 9.26 -16.35
C ALA A 79 3.11 9.12 -14.84
N GLU A 80 3.78 10.11 -14.24
CA GLU A 80 4.02 10.15 -12.78
C GLU A 80 2.70 10.17 -12.00
N HIS A 81 1.72 10.96 -12.44
CA HIS A 81 0.39 11.01 -11.86
C HIS A 81 -0.28 9.64 -11.89
N GLY A 82 -0.29 8.94 -13.03
CA GLY A 82 -0.84 7.59 -13.14
C GLY A 82 -0.16 6.59 -12.20
N GLY A 83 1.17 6.66 -12.09
CA GLY A 83 1.94 5.83 -11.16
C GLY A 83 1.67 6.13 -9.70
N LEU A 84 1.53 7.41 -9.32
CA LEU A 84 1.20 7.82 -7.95
C LEU A 84 -0.21 7.35 -7.58
N ARG A 85 -1.21 7.57 -8.44
CA ARG A 85 -2.60 7.16 -8.19
C ARG A 85 -2.71 5.64 -8.00
N GLN A 86 -1.97 4.86 -8.78
CA GLN A 86 -1.91 3.41 -8.60
C GLN A 86 -1.34 3.03 -7.22
N ARG A 87 -0.26 3.68 -6.78
CA ARG A 87 0.38 3.40 -5.47
C ARG A 87 -0.52 3.74 -4.29
N VAL A 88 -1.33 4.79 -4.40
CA VAL A 88 -2.24 5.24 -3.34
C VAL A 88 -3.56 4.44 -3.35
N GLY A 89 -3.83 3.64 -4.39
CA GLY A 89 -4.97 2.75 -4.45
C GLY A 89 -6.18 3.29 -5.24
N PHE A 90 -6.00 4.35 -6.03
CA PHE A 90 -7.02 4.75 -7.01
C PHE A 90 -7.19 3.66 -8.06
N ASP A 91 -8.42 3.47 -8.54
CA ASP A 91 -8.69 2.63 -9.71
C ASP A 91 -8.63 3.44 -11.02
N LEU A 92 -8.66 2.72 -12.15
CA LEU A 92 -8.64 3.37 -13.48
C LEU A 92 -9.88 4.23 -13.75
N SER A 93 -11.03 3.91 -13.13
CA SER A 93 -12.26 4.69 -13.27
C SER A 93 -12.12 6.04 -12.55
N GLN A 94 -11.52 6.01 -11.36
CA GLN A 94 -11.22 7.20 -10.57
C GLN A 94 -10.18 8.09 -11.27
N LEU A 95 -9.10 7.51 -11.79
CA LEU A 95 -8.11 8.23 -12.61
C LEU A 95 -8.77 8.91 -13.82
N GLY A 96 -9.62 8.18 -14.57
CA GLY A 96 -10.37 8.75 -15.68
C GLY A 96 -11.37 9.83 -15.25
N ALA A 97 -11.93 9.74 -14.04
CA ALA A 97 -12.82 10.75 -13.50
C ALA A 97 -12.08 12.05 -13.16
N GLU A 98 -10.84 11.97 -12.63
CA GLU A 98 -9.98 13.14 -12.37
C GLU A 98 -9.74 13.95 -13.65
N TYR A 99 -9.33 13.28 -14.76
CA TYR A 99 -9.10 13.95 -16.05
C TYR A 99 -10.39 14.54 -16.64
N ARG A 100 -11.54 13.85 -16.51
CA ARG A 100 -12.84 14.39 -16.92
C ARG A 100 -13.23 15.64 -16.13
N ALA A 101 -13.04 15.62 -14.82
CA ALA A 101 -13.32 16.77 -13.97
C ALA A 101 -12.41 17.94 -14.33
N LEU A 102 -11.11 17.69 -14.52
CA LEU A 102 -10.13 18.71 -14.93
C LEU A 102 -10.55 19.35 -16.24
N ARG A 103 -10.88 18.56 -17.26
CA ARG A 103 -11.39 19.03 -18.56
C ARG A 103 -12.64 19.89 -18.40
N ALA A 104 -13.62 19.39 -17.67
CA ALA A 104 -14.89 20.08 -17.49
C ALA A 104 -14.71 21.40 -16.77
N THR A 105 -13.89 21.45 -15.72
CA THR A 105 -13.60 22.66 -14.94
C THR A 105 -12.94 23.73 -15.82
N VAL A 106 -11.89 23.38 -16.54
CA VAL A 106 -11.17 24.32 -17.42
C VAL A 106 -12.11 24.90 -18.49
N LEU A 107 -12.80 24.03 -19.22
CA LEU A 107 -13.68 24.49 -20.31
C LEU A 107 -14.84 25.34 -19.78
N ARG A 108 -15.47 24.97 -18.67
CA ARG A 108 -16.57 25.72 -18.08
C ARG A 108 -16.13 27.12 -17.61
N LEU A 109 -14.99 27.23 -16.92
CA LEU A 109 -14.47 28.51 -16.45
C LEU A 109 -14.06 29.41 -17.63
N TRP A 110 -13.41 28.85 -18.64
CA TRP A 110 -12.98 29.60 -19.82
C TRP A 110 -14.15 30.07 -20.67
N MET A 111 -15.12 29.19 -20.96
CA MET A 111 -16.32 29.54 -21.74
C MET A 111 -17.13 30.67 -21.12
N GLY A 112 -17.10 30.84 -19.81
CA GLY A 112 -17.71 32.00 -19.13
C GLY A 112 -17.07 33.33 -19.48
N GLN A 113 -15.86 33.34 -20.07
CA GLN A 113 -15.14 34.55 -20.49
C GLN A 113 -15.09 34.73 -22.03
N VAL A 114 -15.59 33.73 -22.79
CA VAL A 114 -15.65 33.76 -24.25
C VAL A 114 -16.93 34.51 -24.68
N GLY A 115 -16.77 35.59 -25.44
CA GLY A 115 -17.92 36.37 -25.91
C GLY A 115 -18.63 35.74 -27.12
N THR A 116 -17.90 35.29 -28.11
CA THR A 116 -18.41 34.64 -29.34
C THR A 116 -17.64 33.38 -29.65
N VAL A 117 -18.34 32.33 -30.06
CA VAL A 117 -17.73 31.07 -30.49
C VAL A 117 -17.43 31.18 -32.00
N ASP A 118 -16.16 31.22 -32.33
CA ASP A 118 -15.65 31.24 -33.71
C ASP A 118 -14.77 30.00 -33.99
N ALA A 119 -14.20 29.93 -35.19
CA ALA A 119 -13.35 28.80 -35.58
C ALA A 119 -12.09 28.70 -34.70
N VAL A 120 -11.59 29.83 -34.19
CA VAL A 120 -10.40 29.85 -33.30
C VAL A 120 -10.73 29.22 -31.96
N VAL A 121 -11.89 29.56 -31.38
CA VAL A 121 -12.38 28.97 -30.12
C VAL A 121 -12.54 27.45 -30.28
N LEU A 122 -13.09 26.99 -31.40
CA LEU A 122 -13.23 25.55 -31.67
C LEU A 122 -11.88 24.86 -31.78
N GLU A 123 -10.92 25.46 -32.45
CA GLU A 123 -9.54 24.92 -32.56
C GLU A 123 -8.85 24.84 -31.18
N GLU A 124 -9.00 25.86 -30.35
CA GLU A 124 -8.47 25.84 -28.97
C GLU A 124 -9.07 24.72 -28.14
N VAL A 125 -10.41 24.50 -28.24
CA VAL A 125 -11.08 23.37 -27.55
C VAL A 125 -10.57 22.02 -28.07
N MET A 126 -10.40 21.87 -29.38
CA MET A 126 -9.90 20.61 -29.95
C MET A 126 -8.49 20.30 -29.45
N ARG A 127 -7.58 21.27 -29.49
CA ARG A 127 -6.19 21.12 -29.03
C ARG A 127 -6.11 20.82 -27.55
N PHE A 128 -6.94 21.46 -26.72
CA PHE A 128 -7.01 21.16 -25.30
C PHE A 128 -7.50 19.74 -25.02
N ASN A 129 -8.55 19.30 -25.72
CA ASN A 129 -9.05 17.93 -25.59
C ASN A 129 -8.00 16.90 -26.00
N GLU A 130 -7.27 17.12 -27.11
CA GLU A 130 -6.15 16.27 -27.55
C GLU A 130 -5.07 16.17 -26.47
N GLY A 131 -4.70 17.28 -25.81
CA GLY A 131 -3.74 17.29 -24.72
C GLY A 131 -4.20 16.53 -23.48
N ILE A 132 -5.45 16.70 -23.09
CA ILE A 132 -6.08 15.98 -21.97
C ILE A 132 -6.14 14.45 -22.28
N ASP A 133 -6.57 14.09 -23.49
CA ASP A 133 -6.70 12.69 -23.89
C ASP A 133 -5.32 12.00 -23.99
N GLN A 134 -4.29 12.71 -24.48
CA GLN A 134 -2.91 12.24 -24.49
C GLN A 134 -2.39 12.03 -23.06
N GLY A 135 -2.56 13.00 -22.15
CA GLY A 135 -2.15 12.88 -20.76
C GLY A 135 -2.87 11.72 -20.04
N LEU A 136 -4.16 11.54 -20.29
CA LEU A 136 -4.91 10.40 -19.74
C LEU A 136 -4.36 9.06 -20.28
N ALA A 137 -4.06 8.97 -21.58
CA ALA A 137 -3.51 7.75 -22.17
C ALA A 137 -2.15 7.38 -21.56
N GLU A 138 -1.27 8.37 -21.33
CA GLU A 138 0.03 8.18 -20.69
C GLU A 138 -0.12 7.74 -19.22
N ALA A 139 -1.01 8.41 -18.46
CA ALA A 139 -1.31 8.04 -17.09
C ALA A 139 -1.85 6.60 -16.97
N MET A 140 -2.77 6.22 -17.86
CA MET A 140 -3.34 4.87 -17.90
C MET A 140 -2.31 3.82 -18.30
N ALA A 141 -1.42 4.11 -19.23
CA ALA A 141 -0.33 3.21 -19.64
C ALA A 141 0.61 2.93 -18.46
N THR A 142 1.09 3.99 -17.79
CA THR A 142 1.96 3.86 -16.61
C THR A 142 1.25 3.15 -15.45
N TYR A 143 -0.01 3.46 -15.20
CA TYR A 143 -0.83 2.75 -14.23
C TYR A 143 -0.87 1.25 -14.53
N SER A 144 -1.17 0.88 -15.76
CA SER A 144 -1.26 -0.51 -16.21
C SER A 144 0.08 -1.24 -16.11
N ASP A 145 1.17 -0.59 -16.48
CA ASP A 145 2.53 -1.13 -16.35
C ASP A 145 2.90 -1.36 -14.88
N HIS A 146 2.55 -0.43 -13.98
CA HIS A 146 2.77 -0.61 -12.55
C HIS A 146 1.96 -1.79 -11.98
N VAL A 147 0.70 -1.96 -12.39
CA VAL A 147 -0.12 -3.12 -12.00
C VAL A 147 0.48 -4.42 -12.50
N ALA A 148 0.91 -4.47 -13.77
CA ALA A 148 1.53 -5.65 -14.36
C ALA A 148 2.85 -6.00 -13.66
N ASN A 149 3.73 -5.03 -13.46
CA ASN A 149 5.01 -5.20 -12.78
C ASN A 149 4.83 -5.65 -11.33
N SER A 150 3.84 -5.08 -10.62
CA SER A 150 3.51 -5.49 -9.25
C SER A 150 3.05 -6.95 -9.21
N ARG A 151 2.21 -7.37 -10.18
CA ARG A 151 1.75 -8.77 -10.31
C ARG A 151 2.91 -9.71 -10.62
N ASP A 152 3.77 -9.35 -11.57
CA ASP A 152 4.88 -10.21 -11.99
C ASP A 152 5.94 -10.33 -10.88
N THR A 153 6.22 -9.25 -10.16
CA THR A 153 7.05 -9.25 -8.96
C THR A 153 6.45 -10.16 -7.88
N PHE A 154 5.13 -10.07 -7.66
CA PHE A 154 4.42 -10.95 -6.73
C PHE A 154 4.59 -12.43 -7.09
N LEU A 155 4.37 -12.81 -8.35
CA LEU A 155 4.51 -14.19 -8.78
C LEU A 155 5.95 -14.69 -8.64
N ALA A 156 6.94 -13.84 -8.88
CA ALA A 156 8.34 -14.17 -8.70
C ALA A 156 8.71 -14.40 -7.22
N VAL A 157 8.27 -13.49 -6.32
CA VAL A 157 8.47 -13.61 -4.87
C VAL A 157 7.75 -14.85 -4.33
N LEU A 158 6.48 -15.02 -4.66
CA LEU A 158 5.69 -16.20 -4.26
C LEU A 158 6.36 -17.50 -4.70
N GLY A 159 6.81 -17.57 -5.96
CA GLY A 159 7.49 -18.76 -6.48
C GLY A 159 8.81 -19.05 -5.77
N HIS A 160 9.57 -18.04 -5.38
CA HIS A 160 10.79 -18.17 -4.60
C HIS A 160 10.47 -18.63 -3.17
N ASP A 161 9.55 -17.99 -2.50
CA ASP A 161 9.24 -18.21 -1.09
C ASP A 161 8.53 -19.55 -0.84
N LEU A 162 7.73 -20.04 -1.81
CA LEU A 162 7.20 -21.40 -1.79
C LEU A 162 8.27 -22.47 -2.07
N ARG A 163 9.24 -22.17 -2.96
CA ARG A 163 10.30 -23.15 -3.29
C ARG A 163 11.19 -23.47 -2.10
N ASN A 164 11.45 -22.50 -1.23
CA ASN A 164 12.34 -22.67 -0.08
C ASN A 164 11.84 -23.75 0.90
N PRO A 165 10.63 -23.66 1.49
CA PRO A 165 10.11 -24.69 2.38
C PRO A 165 9.87 -26.03 1.67
N LEU A 166 9.49 -26.03 0.37
CA LEU A 166 9.36 -27.25 -0.42
C LEU A 166 10.71 -27.96 -0.60
N SER A 167 11.79 -27.20 -0.87
CA SER A 167 13.15 -27.76 -0.98
C SER A 167 13.63 -28.33 0.36
N ALA A 168 13.31 -27.64 1.48
CA ALA A 168 13.63 -28.12 2.81
C ALA A 168 12.87 -29.42 3.12
N LEU A 169 11.58 -29.52 2.77
CA LEU A 169 10.79 -30.74 2.89
C LEU A 169 11.36 -31.89 2.05
N SER A 170 11.70 -31.62 0.79
CA SER A 170 12.32 -32.62 -0.11
C SER A 170 13.63 -33.13 0.46
N SER A 171 14.47 -32.24 1.02
CA SER A 171 15.70 -32.63 1.69
C SER A 171 15.44 -33.46 2.95
N CYS A 172 14.41 -33.13 3.74
CA CYS A 172 14.02 -33.95 4.90
C CYS A 172 13.59 -35.36 4.48
N ILE A 173 12.76 -35.47 3.43
CA ILE A 173 12.30 -36.76 2.90
C ILE A 173 13.52 -37.60 2.44
N HIS A 174 14.42 -37.00 1.67
CA HIS A 174 15.63 -37.70 1.22
C HIS A 174 16.50 -38.18 2.36
N LEU A 175 16.68 -37.38 3.41
CA LEU A 175 17.41 -37.79 4.62
C LEU A 175 16.71 -38.93 5.36
N LEU A 176 15.38 -38.99 5.36
CA LEU A 176 14.60 -40.06 5.96
C LEU A 176 14.73 -41.36 5.15
N GLU A 177 14.70 -41.27 3.83
CA GLU A 177 14.92 -42.41 2.92
C GLU A 177 16.32 -43.03 3.11
N LEU A 178 17.37 -42.19 3.24
CA LEU A 178 18.73 -42.63 3.49
C LEU A 178 18.92 -43.26 4.88
N ALA A 179 18.13 -42.85 5.86
CA ALA A 179 18.24 -43.34 7.23
C ALA A 179 17.72 -44.80 7.40
N GLY A 180 16.90 -45.30 6.46
CA GLY A 180 16.33 -46.66 6.50
C GLY A 180 15.52 -46.90 7.75
N GLU A 181 15.79 -48.01 8.48
CA GLU A 181 15.11 -48.34 9.75
C GLU A 181 15.58 -47.50 10.96
N ALA A 182 16.58 -46.63 10.80
CA ALA A 182 17.03 -45.75 11.87
C ALA A 182 15.99 -44.70 12.22
N LYS A 183 15.79 -44.44 13.54
CA LYS A 183 14.85 -43.41 13.99
C LYS A 183 15.22 -42.03 13.36
N PRO A 184 14.25 -41.31 12.78
CA PRO A 184 14.47 -39.96 12.27
C PRO A 184 15.08 -39.08 13.35
N LYS A 185 16.10 -38.28 13.00
CA LYS A 185 16.63 -37.27 13.91
C LYS A 185 15.54 -36.26 14.20
N GLU A 186 15.26 -35.97 15.45
CA GLU A 186 14.24 -35.00 15.89
C GLU A 186 14.35 -33.66 15.14
N ARG A 187 15.59 -33.25 14.84
CA ARG A 187 15.87 -32.04 14.04
C ARG A 187 15.28 -32.11 12.63
N THR A 188 15.29 -33.26 11.97
CA THR A 188 14.73 -33.42 10.61
C THR A 188 13.21 -33.27 10.64
N LEU A 189 12.54 -33.87 11.65
CA LEU A 189 11.10 -33.73 11.85
C LEU A 189 10.71 -32.28 12.19
N GLN A 190 11.49 -31.60 13.01
CA GLN A 190 11.26 -30.18 13.32
C GLN A 190 11.38 -29.29 12.10
N ILE A 191 12.37 -29.50 11.23
CA ILE A 191 12.51 -28.76 9.97
C ILE A 191 11.28 -29.00 9.08
N ALA A 192 10.86 -30.27 8.91
CA ALA A 192 9.70 -30.61 8.11
C ALA A 192 8.42 -29.95 8.64
N ARG A 193 8.17 -30.00 9.95
CA ARG A 193 7.01 -29.35 10.58
C ARG A 193 7.02 -27.85 10.37
N ARG A 194 8.18 -27.17 10.53
CA ARG A 194 8.30 -25.72 10.29
C ARG A 194 8.04 -25.38 8.83
N SER A 195 8.52 -26.19 7.89
CA SER A 195 8.29 -25.96 6.47
C SER A 195 6.81 -26.09 6.09
N ILE A 196 6.11 -27.08 6.66
CA ILE A 196 4.64 -27.23 6.46
C ILE A 196 3.89 -26.06 7.05
N ALA A 197 4.22 -25.63 8.27
CA ALA A 197 3.60 -24.47 8.89
C ALA A 197 3.79 -23.21 8.03
N SER A 198 5.00 -22.94 7.58
CA SER A 198 5.32 -21.80 6.71
C SER A 198 4.53 -21.81 5.39
N ILE A 199 4.33 -22.99 4.77
CA ILE A 199 3.50 -23.10 3.55
C ILE A 199 2.04 -22.77 3.87
N ASN A 200 1.50 -23.31 4.96
CA ASN A 200 0.12 -23.05 5.37
C ASN A 200 -0.12 -21.56 5.67
N ASP A 201 0.81 -20.90 6.35
CA ASP A 201 0.74 -19.47 6.63
C ASP A 201 0.73 -18.67 5.32
N MET A 202 1.63 -18.97 4.39
CA MET A 202 1.66 -18.32 3.07
C MET A 202 0.37 -18.51 2.26
N VAL A 203 -0.22 -19.71 2.29
CA VAL A 203 -1.49 -19.98 1.61
C VAL A 203 -2.62 -19.20 2.27
N THR A 204 -2.65 -19.12 3.59
CA THR A 204 -3.65 -18.35 4.33
C THR A 204 -3.54 -16.86 4.01
N ASP A 205 -2.34 -16.29 4.05
CA ASP A 205 -2.07 -14.90 3.71
C ASP A 205 -2.51 -14.57 2.27
N LEU A 206 -2.23 -15.48 1.32
CA LEU A 206 -2.65 -15.34 -0.07
C LEU A 206 -4.17 -15.35 -0.25
N LEU A 207 -4.87 -16.23 0.46
CA LEU A 207 -6.33 -16.30 0.42
C LEU A 207 -6.95 -15.03 1.03
N GLU A 208 -6.39 -14.49 2.11
CA GLU A 208 -6.84 -13.24 2.71
C GLU A 208 -6.59 -12.05 1.80
N TYR A 209 -5.42 -11.95 1.20
CA TYR A 209 -5.11 -10.94 0.20
C TYR A 209 -6.08 -10.97 -1.00
N THR A 210 -6.40 -12.16 -1.52
CA THR A 210 -7.34 -12.27 -2.64
C THR A 210 -8.77 -11.86 -2.26
N ARG A 211 -9.21 -12.17 -1.03
CA ARG A 211 -10.52 -11.74 -0.51
C ARG A 211 -10.63 -10.23 -0.37
N THR A 212 -9.61 -9.58 0.18
CA THR A 212 -9.58 -8.12 0.34
C THR A 212 -9.58 -7.41 -1.02
N ARG A 213 -8.84 -7.93 -2.00
CA ARG A 213 -8.84 -7.37 -3.37
C ARG A 213 -10.19 -7.46 -4.09
N LEU A 214 -11.02 -8.43 -3.73
CA LEU A 214 -12.38 -8.56 -4.27
C LEU A 214 -13.40 -7.63 -3.58
N GLY A 215 -12.93 -6.66 -2.79
CA GLY A 215 -13.76 -5.66 -2.11
C GLY A 215 -14.56 -6.19 -0.92
N ARG A 216 -14.22 -7.40 -0.42
CA ARG A 216 -14.94 -8.00 0.72
C ARG A 216 -14.35 -7.66 2.08
N GLY A 217 -13.20 -6.97 2.12
CA GLY A 217 -12.48 -6.70 3.36
C GLY A 217 -12.13 -7.98 4.15
N ILE A 218 -11.50 -7.84 5.30
CA ILE A 218 -11.39 -8.93 6.27
C ILE A 218 -12.59 -8.85 7.21
N GLU A 219 -13.42 -9.90 7.18
CA GLU A 219 -14.54 -10.00 8.11
C GLU A 219 -14.01 -10.19 9.52
N VAL A 220 -14.48 -9.35 10.44
CA VAL A 220 -14.17 -9.43 11.87
C VAL A 220 -15.47 -9.65 12.65
N VAL A 221 -15.43 -10.52 13.65
CA VAL A 221 -16.56 -10.85 14.53
C VAL A 221 -16.16 -10.47 15.95
N PRO A 222 -16.31 -9.19 16.36
CA PRO A 222 -15.89 -8.73 17.67
C PRO A 222 -16.69 -9.41 18.80
N GLN A 223 -15.98 -9.86 19.81
CA GLN A 223 -16.53 -10.38 21.06
C GLN A 223 -15.82 -9.72 22.23
N GLU A 224 -16.50 -9.61 23.37
CA GLU A 224 -15.87 -9.11 24.58
C GLU A 224 -14.73 -10.04 25.01
N GLY A 225 -13.55 -9.48 25.25
CA GLY A 225 -12.37 -10.25 25.60
C GLY A 225 -11.31 -9.40 26.30
N ASP A 226 -10.40 -10.08 26.98
CA ASP A 226 -9.23 -9.47 27.61
C ASP A 226 -8.06 -9.43 26.61
N LEU A 227 -7.75 -8.22 26.14
CA LEU A 227 -6.64 -8.00 25.21
C LEU A 227 -5.28 -8.27 25.86
N SER A 228 -5.13 -8.00 27.16
CA SER A 228 -3.88 -8.24 27.89
C SER A 228 -3.56 -9.74 27.96
N ALA A 229 -4.55 -10.57 28.22
CA ALA A 229 -4.40 -12.01 28.21
C ALA A 229 -4.01 -12.53 26.80
N LEU A 230 -4.67 -12.03 25.74
CA LEU A 230 -4.32 -12.38 24.36
C LEU A 230 -2.90 -11.95 24.00
N CYS A 231 -2.50 -10.74 24.39
CA CYS A 231 -1.14 -10.24 24.16
C CYS A 231 -0.08 -11.08 24.88
N GLN A 232 -0.36 -11.52 26.12
CA GLN A 232 0.54 -12.39 26.86
C GLN A 232 0.70 -13.75 26.18
N GLU A 233 -0.40 -14.36 25.71
CA GLU A 233 -0.35 -15.63 24.99
C GLU A 233 0.47 -15.51 23.69
N ALA A 234 0.22 -14.49 22.87
CA ALA A 234 0.95 -14.27 21.63
C ALA A 234 2.44 -13.95 21.89
N PHE A 235 2.73 -13.22 22.94
CA PHE A 235 4.08 -12.93 23.39
C PHE A 235 4.84 -14.20 23.80
N ASP A 236 4.21 -15.07 24.60
CA ASP A 236 4.80 -16.33 25.03
C ASP A 236 5.07 -17.29 23.86
N GLU A 237 4.16 -17.34 22.86
CA GLU A 237 4.36 -18.09 21.62
C GLU A 237 5.61 -17.61 20.86
N VAL A 238 5.80 -16.28 20.72
CA VAL A 238 6.97 -15.72 20.04
C VAL A 238 8.24 -15.94 20.85
N CYS A 239 8.21 -15.81 22.17
CA CYS A 239 9.34 -16.16 23.05
C CYS A 239 9.78 -17.62 22.85
N ALA A 240 8.82 -18.55 22.79
CA ALA A 240 9.10 -19.97 22.56
C ALA A 240 9.70 -20.25 21.15
N ALA A 241 9.22 -19.50 20.13
CA ALA A 241 9.71 -19.63 18.76
C ALA A 241 11.13 -19.05 18.57
N TYR A 242 11.48 -18.02 19.35
CA TYR A 242 12.75 -17.29 19.25
C TYR A 242 13.52 -17.23 20.59
N PRO A 243 13.93 -18.37 21.18
CA PRO A 243 14.49 -18.46 22.54
C PRO A 243 15.83 -17.73 22.75
N LYS A 244 16.46 -17.25 21.66
CA LYS A 244 17.71 -16.49 21.70
C LYS A 244 17.49 -14.98 21.61
N ARG A 245 16.24 -14.54 21.44
CA ARG A 245 15.88 -13.13 21.37
C ARG A 245 15.38 -12.66 22.73
N GLU A 246 15.82 -11.49 23.13
CA GLU A 246 15.27 -10.82 24.29
C GLU A 246 13.96 -10.13 23.91
N LEU A 247 12.87 -10.50 24.59
CA LEU A 247 11.58 -9.85 24.45
C LEU A 247 11.14 -9.35 25.82
N VAL A 248 10.52 -8.19 25.87
CA VAL A 248 9.97 -7.57 27.08
C VAL A 248 8.53 -7.15 26.85
N ALA A 249 7.67 -7.31 27.85
CA ALA A 249 6.27 -6.93 27.76
C ALA A 249 5.85 -6.04 28.92
N GLU A 250 5.13 -4.97 28.63
CA GLU A 250 4.48 -4.05 29.58
C GLU A 250 2.97 -4.13 29.35
N LEU A 251 2.32 -5.06 30.02
CA LEU A 251 0.91 -5.35 29.86
C LEU A 251 0.17 -5.03 31.17
N PRO A 252 -0.74 -4.03 31.17
CA PRO A 252 -1.63 -3.79 32.28
C PRO A 252 -2.60 -4.99 32.44
N ALA A 253 -3.12 -5.21 33.63
CA ALA A 253 -4.12 -6.23 33.86
C ALA A 253 -5.51 -5.80 33.35
N ASP A 254 -6.31 -6.75 32.91
CA ASP A 254 -7.77 -6.61 32.66
C ASP A 254 -8.15 -5.51 31.63
N VAL A 255 -7.47 -5.47 30.48
CA VAL A 255 -7.86 -4.56 29.39
C VAL A 255 -8.97 -5.20 28.56
N VAL A 256 -10.21 -5.00 28.95
CA VAL A 256 -11.40 -5.58 28.31
C VAL A 256 -11.93 -4.63 27.22
N LEU A 257 -12.14 -5.16 26.01
CA LEU A 257 -12.78 -4.46 24.88
C LEU A 257 -13.42 -5.45 23.90
N MET A 258 -14.13 -4.93 22.90
CA MET A 258 -14.75 -5.73 21.83
C MET A 258 -13.74 -5.94 20.69
N PHE A 259 -13.34 -7.20 20.43
CA PHE A 259 -12.44 -7.55 19.33
C PHE A 259 -12.59 -9.01 18.88
N ASP A 260 -12.10 -9.34 17.70
CA ASP A 260 -11.99 -10.70 17.18
C ASP A 260 -10.64 -11.30 17.63
N ALA A 261 -10.66 -12.18 18.62
CA ALA A 261 -9.44 -12.71 19.25
C ALA A 261 -8.52 -13.47 18.25
N PRO A 262 -9.01 -14.38 17.37
CA PRO A 262 -8.21 -14.99 16.31
C PRO A 262 -7.53 -13.97 15.40
N ARG A 263 -8.25 -12.94 14.96
CA ARG A 263 -7.74 -11.90 14.08
C ARG A 263 -6.72 -11.01 14.77
N MET A 264 -6.98 -10.62 16.01
CA MET A 264 -6.03 -9.80 16.77
C MET A 264 -4.76 -10.58 17.12
N ARG A 265 -4.85 -11.89 17.37
CA ARG A 265 -3.68 -12.77 17.51
C ARG A 265 -2.82 -12.73 16.24
N GLN A 266 -3.44 -12.77 15.06
CA GLN A 266 -2.73 -12.66 13.77
C GLN A 266 -2.00 -11.31 13.63
N VAL A 267 -2.62 -10.19 14.03
CA VAL A 267 -1.96 -8.87 14.08
C VAL A 267 -0.72 -8.91 14.98
N LEU A 268 -0.87 -9.42 16.21
CA LEU A 268 0.22 -9.51 17.19
C LEU A 268 1.37 -10.37 16.67
N THR A 269 1.07 -11.54 16.13
CA THR A 269 2.09 -12.46 15.59
C THR A 269 2.83 -11.81 14.41
N ASN A 270 2.13 -11.12 13.51
CA ASN A 270 2.74 -10.42 12.39
C ASN A 270 3.66 -9.29 12.85
N LEU A 271 3.23 -8.46 13.81
CA LEU A 271 4.03 -7.34 14.30
C LEU A 271 5.24 -7.82 15.13
N LEU A 272 5.04 -8.78 16.04
CA LEU A 272 6.13 -9.32 16.88
C LEU A 272 7.16 -10.08 16.04
N SER A 273 6.72 -10.94 15.10
CA SER A 273 7.63 -11.65 14.20
C SER A 273 8.43 -10.68 13.33
N ASN A 274 7.79 -9.64 12.81
CA ASN A 274 8.46 -8.58 12.06
C ASN A 274 9.52 -7.85 12.91
N ALA A 275 9.18 -7.50 14.15
CA ALA A 275 10.11 -6.84 15.07
C ALA A 275 11.30 -7.74 15.43
N VAL A 276 11.09 -9.06 15.59
CA VAL A 276 12.17 -10.03 15.84
C VAL A 276 13.08 -10.20 14.61
N GLN A 277 12.49 -10.26 13.41
CA GLN A 277 13.25 -10.49 12.16
C GLN A 277 14.08 -9.30 11.73
N HIS A 278 13.55 -8.08 11.90
CA HIS A 278 14.19 -6.84 11.46
C HIS A 278 14.89 -6.08 12.58
N GLY A 279 14.65 -6.49 13.83
CA GLY A 279 15.30 -5.89 15.00
C GLY A 279 16.75 -6.32 15.17
N ASP A 280 17.57 -5.41 15.74
CA ASP A 280 18.94 -5.71 16.13
C ASP A 280 18.95 -6.78 17.23
N PRO A 281 19.69 -7.90 17.07
CA PRO A 281 19.80 -8.94 18.08
C PRO A 281 20.33 -8.47 19.44
N ALA A 282 21.08 -7.37 19.48
CA ALA A 282 21.64 -6.80 20.70
C ALA A 282 20.63 -6.03 21.56
N HIS A 283 19.42 -5.78 21.05
CA HIS A 283 18.40 -5.00 21.72
C HIS A 283 17.09 -5.77 21.85
N PRO A 284 16.31 -5.58 22.95
CA PRO A 284 15.06 -6.26 23.14
C PRO A 284 13.98 -5.80 22.15
N VAL A 285 13.03 -6.69 21.86
CA VAL A 285 11.75 -6.34 21.26
C VAL A 285 10.76 -6.09 22.37
N ALA A 286 10.06 -4.95 22.34
CA ALA A 286 9.11 -4.56 23.37
C ALA A 286 7.67 -4.61 22.85
N LEU A 287 6.77 -5.17 23.69
CA LEU A 287 5.34 -5.12 23.51
C LEU A 287 4.73 -4.34 24.68
N ALA A 288 3.93 -3.33 24.39
CA ALA A 288 3.23 -2.57 25.43
C ALA A 288 1.78 -2.32 25.07
N ILE A 289 0.91 -2.28 26.09
CA ILE A 289 -0.48 -1.82 26.00
C ILE A 289 -0.60 -0.55 26.84
N ARG A 290 -1.31 0.44 26.31
CA ARG A 290 -1.74 1.62 27.03
C ARG A 290 -3.24 1.77 26.92
N ASP A 291 -3.90 1.88 28.06
CA ASP A 291 -5.32 2.14 28.15
C ASP A 291 -5.55 3.63 28.36
N GLU A 292 -6.16 4.28 27.38
CA GLU A 292 -6.40 5.73 27.38
C GLU A 292 -7.91 6.04 27.57
N GLY A 293 -8.67 5.09 28.13
CA GLY A 293 -10.07 5.24 28.49
C GLY A 293 -11.06 5.06 27.33
N GLY A 294 -10.96 5.87 26.27
CA GLY A 294 -11.83 5.78 25.08
C GLY A 294 -11.29 4.83 24.01
N HIS A 295 -10.00 4.59 24.00
CA HIS A 295 -9.30 3.70 23.09
C HIS A 295 -8.14 2.97 23.79
N VAL A 296 -7.71 1.89 23.19
CA VAL A 296 -6.56 1.10 23.65
C VAL A 296 -5.47 1.20 22.59
N THR A 297 -4.26 1.51 23.03
CA THR A 297 -3.08 1.60 22.17
C THR A 297 -2.15 0.42 22.43
N LEU A 298 -1.85 -0.37 21.40
CA LEU A 298 -0.89 -1.45 21.41
C LEU A 298 0.36 -1.02 20.66
N ILE A 299 1.55 -1.22 21.25
CA ILE A 299 2.82 -0.78 20.69
C ILE A 299 3.76 -1.98 20.62
N VAL A 300 4.30 -2.25 19.43
CA VAL A 300 5.40 -3.19 19.21
C VAL A 300 6.63 -2.40 18.76
N LYS A 301 7.71 -2.45 19.55
CA LYS A 301 8.92 -1.66 19.31
C LYS A 301 10.15 -2.54 19.21
N ASN A 302 11.04 -2.22 18.26
CA ASN A 302 12.36 -2.83 18.14
C ASN A 302 13.41 -1.78 17.79
N GLN A 303 14.64 -2.00 18.22
CA GLN A 303 15.80 -1.31 17.68
C GLN A 303 16.27 -2.03 16.42
N GLY A 304 16.86 -1.29 15.49
CA GLY A 304 17.36 -1.84 14.24
C GLY A 304 17.60 -0.76 13.19
N ARG A 305 17.77 -1.18 11.95
CA ARG A 305 17.93 -0.25 10.84
C ARG A 305 16.63 0.52 10.63
N PRO A 306 16.67 1.86 10.57
CA PRO A 306 15.45 2.65 10.38
C PRO A 306 14.84 2.42 9.00
N ILE A 307 13.50 2.44 8.96
CA ILE A 307 12.73 2.41 7.72
C ILE A 307 12.89 3.77 7.03
N PRO A 308 13.27 3.82 5.74
CA PRO A 308 13.35 5.08 5.00
C PRO A 308 12.02 5.83 5.04
N PRO A 309 12.01 7.18 5.14
CA PRO A 309 10.78 7.97 5.19
C PRO A 309 9.81 7.67 4.03
N ASP A 310 10.32 7.56 2.80
CA ASP A 310 9.53 7.25 1.60
C ASP A 310 8.90 5.84 1.65
N SER A 311 9.50 4.93 2.41
CA SER A 311 8.99 3.57 2.59
C SER A 311 7.93 3.47 3.68
N MET A 312 7.92 4.37 4.67
CA MET A 312 6.97 4.33 5.79
C MET A 312 5.49 4.45 5.32
N GLN A 313 5.24 5.17 4.24
CA GLN A 313 3.90 5.31 3.66
C GLN A 313 3.43 4.04 2.94
N VAL A 314 4.37 3.24 2.42
CA VAL A 314 4.04 2.12 1.54
C VAL A 314 4.25 0.74 2.16
N ILE A 315 4.86 0.62 3.35
CA ILE A 315 5.13 -0.68 3.99
C ILE A 315 3.87 -1.49 4.35
N PHE A 316 2.72 -0.81 4.47
CA PHE A 316 1.42 -1.45 4.67
C PHE A 316 0.74 -1.83 3.34
N ASN A 317 1.31 -1.47 2.20
CA ASN A 317 0.78 -1.92 0.91
C ASN A 317 1.16 -3.39 0.68
N PRO A 318 0.30 -4.17 0.01
CA PRO A 318 0.57 -5.58 -0.20
C PRO A 318 1.85 -5.75 -1.04
N LEU A 319 2.63 -6.78 -0.72
CA LEU A 319 3.82 -7.21 -1.46
C LEU A 319 5.00 -6.21 -1.42
N VAL A 320 4.93 -5.21 -0.56
CA VAL A 320 6.04 -4.29 -0.36
C VAL A 320 7.07 -4.93 0.57
N GLN A 321 8.29 -5.03 0.09
CA GLN A 321 9.47 -5.38 0.87
C GLN A 321 10.47 -4.24 0.75
N VAL A 322 10.86 -3.65 1.88
CA VAL A 322 11.91 -2.62 1.87
C VAL A 322 13.25 -3.27 1.59
N ALA A 323 13.72 -3.16 0.33
CA ALA A 323 15.01 -3.69 -0.06
C ALA A 323 16.13 -2.92 0.61
N THR A 324 16.92 -3.57 1.44
CA THR A 324 18.20 -3.03 1.90
C THR A 324 19.24 -3.28 0.81
N ARG A 325 19.81 -2.21 0.24
CA ARG A 325 20.80 -2.25 -0.87
C ARG A 325 22.05 -3.11 -0.62
N GLU A 326 22.28 -3.60 0.59
CA GLU A 326 23.49 -4.31 1.01
C GLU A 326 23.27 -5.75 1.48
N SER A 327 22.04 -6.24 1.49
CA SER A 327 21.79 -7.65 1.84
C SER A 327 22.17 -8.52 0.64
N ALA A 328 23.19 -9.37 0.83
CA ALA A 328 23.51 -10.42 -0.13
C ALA A 328 22.24 -11.27 -0.39
N PRO A 329 22.05 -11.79 -1.61
CA PRO A 329 20.85 -12.57 -1.96
C PRO A 329 20.54 -13.75 -1.04
N HIS A 330 21.51 -14.19 -0.24
CA HIS A 330 21.40 -15.33 0.69
C HIS A 330 21.05 -14.96 2.14
N GLU A 331 20.98 -13.67 2.50
CA GLU A 331 20.66 -13.19 3.87
C GLU A 331 19.22 -12.70 4.03
N ARG A 332 18.38 -12.84 3.01
CA ARG A 332 16.96 -12.52 3.14
C ARG A 332 16.31 -13.55 4.08
N PRO A 333 15.63 -13.13 5.15
CA PRO A 333 14.81 -14.06 5.91
C PRO A 333 13.75 -14.66 4.96
N ALA A 334 13.81 -15.97 4.77
CA ALA A 334 13.16 -16.73 3.70
C ALA A 334 11.64 -16.92 3.90
N THR A 335 10.88 -15.99 4.52
CA THR A 335 9.55 -16.37 5.00
C THR A 335 8.46 -15.31 4.96
N SER A 336 8.55 -14.18 4.24
CA SER A 336 7.38 -13.33 4.18
C SER A 336 7.11 -12.75 2.79
N LEU A 337 5.93 -13.02 2.26
CA LEU A 337 5.39 -12.48 1.01
C LEU A 337 5.21 -10.95 1.03
N GLY A 338 5.57 -10.27 2.12
CA GLY A 338 5.26 -8.85 2.31
C GLY A 338 3.75 -8.60 2.49
N LEU A 339 3.00 -9.59 2.95
CA LEU A 339 1.56 -9.49 3.20
C LEU A 339 1.23 -9.28 4.68
N GLY A 340 2.12 -9.64 5.61
CA GLY A 340 1.81 -9.60 7.04
C GLY A 340 1.40 -8.23 7.56
N LEU A 341 2.11 -7.15 7.19
CA LEU A 341 1.75 -5.78 7.59
C LEU A 341 0.46 -5.30 6.90
N TYR A 342 0.25 -5.68 5.65
CA TYR A 342 -1.00 -5.40 4.94
C TYR A 342 -2.19 -6.06 5.63
N ILE A 343 -2.10 -7.37 5.95
CA ILE A 343 -3.14 -8.12 6.65
C ILE A 343 -3.39 -7.52 8.05
N ALA A 344 -2.33 -7.15 8.77
CA ALA A 344 -2.45 -6.49 10.06
C ALA A 344 -3.25 -5.19 9.95
N ARG A 345 -2.98 -4.36 8.94
CA ARG A 345 -3.74 -3.12 8.69
C ARG A 345 -5.20 -3.40 8.36
N GLU A 346 -5.48 -4.35 7.49
CA GLU A 346 -6.85 -4.70 7.10
C GLU A 346 -7.67 -5.22 8.30
N ILE A 347 -7.06 -6.04 9.16
CA ILE A 347 -7.69 -6.53 10.40
C ILE A 347 -7.97 -5.36 11.36
N VAL A 348 -6.99 -4.50 11.60
CA VAL A 348 -7.14 -3.33 12.48
C VAL A 348 -8.21 -2.39 11.97
N THR A 349 -8.24 -2.13 10.66
CA THR A 349 -9.28 -1.32 10.00
C THR A 349 -10.67 -1.95 10.15
N GLY A 350 -10.78 -3.27 10.00
CA GLY A 350 -12.02 -4.02 10.26
C GLY A 350 -12.55 -3.88 11.69
N HIS A 351 -11.67 -3.65 12.66
CA HIS A 351 -12.03 -3.32 14.04
C HIS A 351 -12.35 -1.83 14.27
N GLY A 352 -12.35 -1.00 13.23
CA GLY A 352 -12.51 0.47 13.36
C GLY A 352 -11.28 1.17 13.93
N GLY A 353 -10.15 0.49 13.99
CA GLY A 353 -8.88 1.00 14.50
C GLY A 353 -7.97 1.56 13.41
N THR A 354 -6.79 2.02 13.82
CA THR A 354 -5.72 2.49 12.93
C THR A 354 -4.38 1.89 13.32
N ILE A 355 -3.51 1.65 12.35
CA ILE A 355 -2.12 1.24 12.56
C ILE A 355 -1.18 2.27 11.94
N THR A 356 -0.17 2.65 12.69
CA THR A 356 0.86 3.61 12.27
C THR A 356 2.26 3.07 12.54
N VAL A 357 3.26 3.68 11.93
CA VAL A 357 4.67 3.35 12.15
C VAL A 357 5.48 4.62 12.35
N THR A 358 6.41 4.57 13.27
CA THR A 358 7.48 5.57 13.43
C THR A 358 8.82 4.85 13.40
N SER A 359 9.82 5.42 12.73
CA SER A 359 11.14 4.80 12.63
C SER A 359 12.23 5.86 12.55
N SER A 360 13.22 5.75 13.45
CA SER A 360 14.41 6.59 13.45
C SER A 360 15.63 5.81 13.96
N ALA A 361 16.82 6.33 13.66
CA ALA A 361 18.07 5.72 14.15
C ALA A 361 18.22 5.82 15.67
N ALA A 362 17.62 6.84 16.31
CA ALA A 362 17.73 7.07 17.75
C ALA A 362 16.72 6.24 18.55
N GLU A 363 15.48 6.13 18.06
CA GLU A 363 14.40 5.51 18.82
C GLU A 363 14.02 4.11 18.33
N GLY A 364 14.57 3.67 17.20
CA GLY A 364 14.21 2.42 16.54
C GLY A 364 12.91 2.53 15.75
N THR A 365 12.26 1.39 15.53
CA THR A 365 10.96 1.27 14.83
C THR A 365 9.88 0.91 15.83
N ALA A 366 8.76 1.63 15.81
CA ALA A 366 7.57 1.34 16.60
C ALA A 366 6.34 1.28 15.70
N PHE A 367 5.65 0.14 15.74
CA PHE A 367 4.32 -0.04 15.18
C PHE A 367 3.31 0.22 16.28
N THR A 368 2.36 1.12 16.02
CA THR A 368 1.33 1.53 16.98
C THR A 368 -0.05 1.24 16.42
N VAL A 369 -0.82 0.43 17.14
CA VAL A 369 -2.21 0.08 16.80
C VAL A 369 -3.14 0.77 17.79
N HIS A 370 -4.11 1.53 17.30
CA HIS A 370 -5.16 2.16 18.10
C HIS A 370 -6.49 1.42 17.84
N LEU A 371 -7.12 0.95 18.91
CA LEU A 371 -8.40 0.22 18.86
C LEU A 371 -9.46 0.98 19.65
N PRO A 372 -10.66 1.22 19.09
CA PRO A 372 -11.78 1.76 19.85
C PRO A 372 -12.30 0.70 20.82
N ARG A 373 -12.71 1.11 22.04
CA ARG A 373 -13.25 0.16 23.04
C ARG A 373 -14.58 -0.44 22.64
N ASP A 374 -15.43 0.34 21.99
CA ASP A 374 -16.83 -0.02 21.71
C ASP A 374 -17.01 -0.86 20.44
N GLY A 375 -15.95 -1.23 19.75
CA GLY A 375 -16.00 -2.06 18.54
C GLY A 375 -16.94 -1.54 17.46
N LYS A 376 -17.19 -0.24 17.41
CA LYS A 376 -18.04 0.36 16.38
C LYS A 376 -17.36 0.17 15.04
N GLN A 377 -17.92 -0.72 14.23
CA GLN A 377 -17.60 -0.78 12.80
C GLN A 377 -17.61 0.63 12.25
N ALA A 378 -16.54 1.02 11.57
CA ALA A 378 -16.62 2.17 10.68
C ALA A 378 -17.84 1.94 9.78
N THR A 379 -18.86 2.77 9.94
CA THR A 379 -20.09 2.72 9.16
C THR A 379 -19.70 2.70 7.70
N GLN A 380 -19.91 1.58 7.01
CA GLN A 380 -19.87 1.57 5.56
C GLN A 380 -20.87 2.62 5.09
N PRO A 381 -20.50 3.58 4.25
CA PRO A 381 -21.47 4.44 3.60
C PRO A 381 -22.36 3.54 2.77
N GLY A 382 -23.63 3.53 3.10
CA GLY A 382 -24.68 2.71 2.49
C GLY A 382 -24.76 2.89 0.99
N GLY A 383 -25.19 1.84 0.34
CA GLY A 383 -25.30 1.52 -1.06
C GLY A 383 -25.75 2.54 -2.07
#